data_684eded06e019d57cdea5bc28043e4a6
#
_entry.id   684eded06e019d57cdea5bc28043e4a6
#
_cell.length_a   1.000
_cell.length_b   1.000
_cell.length_c   1.000
_cell.angle_alpha   90.00
_cell.angle_beta   90.00
_cell.angle_gamma   90.00
#
_symmetry.space_group_name_H-M   'P 1'
#
loop_
_entity.id
_entity.type
_entity.pdbx_description
1 polymer ?
#
loop_
_entity_poly.entity_id
_entity_poly.type
_entity_poly.pdbx_seq_one_letter_code
_entity_poly.pdbx_strand_id
1 'polypeptide(L)'
;MQKISRFIIEHPKTFLAINLLITLVFLFFTFDLKIDDDILNYLPSDDPTISTFNRLGDTFNGNNIGIVIIKADNIFTNEALNHIDRLTEKCRQVSGVASVTSLTNVMDMRADDGALNVERLVESEPHYSPEELTELKNYALSKDLYKDNLITADGKYSMMMIKLAPDVDTQEVVQKIRKLVADNNNYQHYFTGPSFVSDYADTSAKKDLRTFLPLVILLVTLVLFLTFRTLRATLLPLLAVIISVIWTLGLIVATGRNLSTIGIAIPVILIAVGSAYGIHVMNEYYGSVDSDKTKKEKLIAGMSNIGMALFLSALTTIVGFASLVTAELTPIKELGIFTAFGVLAAYLTAYTFIPSLLVLMRYKPQKQSKVTKDDVNIFSKMAPVIFGKRTKVLVVVGLIIVLSIFLIPQIKFDTDYATAFRPESEARIAINKVNEKFGGASIYHLDVTGDLRSPFVLKQMKKVEDFLQANEVNNPISYADLIEEANKTIN
;
A
#
# COMPACT_ATOMS: atom_id res chain seq x y z
N MET A 1 -28.77 30.15 -1.85
CA MET A 1 -28.59 29.47 -0.55
C MET A 1 -29.77 29.61 0.39
N GLN A 2 -30.40 30.79 0.56
CA GLN A 2 -31.50 31.01 1.52
C GLN A 2 -32.72 30.06 1.32
N LYS A 3 -33.15 29.86 0.05
CA LYS A 3 -34.26 28.95 -0.27
C LYS A 3 -33.94 27.48 0.11
N ILE A 4 -32.68 27.05 -0.14
CA ILE A 4 -32.22 25.70 0.15
C ILE A 4 -32.14 25.49 1.67
N SER A 5 -31.52 26.42 2.40
CA SER A 5 -31.45 26.36 3.88
C SER A 5 -32.83 26.32 4.51
N ARG A 6 -33.78 27.14 4.02
CA ARG A 6 -35.17 27.13 4.50
C ARG A 6 -35.82 25.77 4.26
N PHE A 7 -35.71 25.21 3.06
CA PHE A 7 -36.30 23.92 2.71
C PHE A 7 -35.77 22.78 3.60
N ILE A 8 -34.47 22.75 3.88
CA ILE A 8 -33.84 21.74 4.76
C ILE A 8 -34.36 21.87 6.18
N ILE A 9 -34.46 23.10 6.71
CA ILE A 9 -34.82 23.38 8.11
C ILE A 9 -36.33 23.20 8.34
N GLU A 10 -37.16 23.37 7.30
CA GLU A 10 -38.58 23.11 7.37
C GLU A 10 -38.94 21.62 7.29
N HIS A 11 -38.10 20.79 6.63
CA HIS A 11 -38.31 19.34 6.46
C HIS A 11 -37.18 18.49 7.12
N PRO A 12 -36.86 18.69 8.42
CA PRO A 12 -35.69 18.07 9.04
C PRO A 12 -35.81 16.54 9.12
N LYS A 13 -37.00 15.99 9.33
CA LYS A 13 -37.22 14.53 9.38
C LYS A 13 -36.95 13.86 8.03
N THR A 14 -37.34 14.51 6.95
CA THR A 14 -37.12 14.01 5.59
C THR A 14 -35.63 13.94 5.26
N PHE A 15 -34.89 15.02 5.55
CA PHE A 15 -33.44 15.03 5.31
C PHE A 15 -32.69 14.05 6.18
N LEU A 16 -33.08 13.87 7.45
CA LEU A 16 -32.51 12.83 8.31
C LEU A 16 -32.80 11.42 7.79
N ALA A 17 -34.03 11.17 7.32
CA ALA A 17 -34.41 9.88 6.74
C ALA A 17 -33.63 9.58 5.46
N ILE A 18 -33.45 10.58 4.58
CA ILE A 18 -32.63 10.45 3.36
C ILE A 18 -31.17 10.14 3.73
N ASN A 19 -30.55 10.91 4.62
CA ASN A 19 -29.18 10.66 5.07
C ASN A 19 -29.05 9.26 5.67
N LEU A 20 -30.00 8.84 6.51
CA LEU A 20 -29.98 7.50 7.11
C LEU A 20 -30.10 6.40 6.05
N LEU A 21 -31.05 6.55 5.11
CA LEU A 21 -31.27 5.56 4.05
C LEU A 21 -30.00 5.39 3.20
N ILE A 22 -29.41 6.49 2.73
CA ILE A 22 -28.18 6.46 1.94
C ILE A 22 -27.04 5.83 2.76
N THR A 23 -26.95 6.19 4.04
CA THR A 23 -25.92 5.61 4.93
C THR A 23 -26.09 4.09 5.09
N LEU A 24 -27.32 3.60 5.26
CA LEU A 24 -27.58 2.17 5.36
C LEU A 24 -27.23 1.43 4.06
N VAL A 25 -27.56 2.01 2.91
CA VAL A 25 -27.19 1.43 1.60
C VAL A 25 -25.68 1.33 1.46
N PHE A 26 -24.95 2.41 1.68
CA PHE A 26 -23.50 2.36 1.54
C PHE A 26 -22.81 1.55 2.64
N LEU A 27 -23.35 1.55 3.86
CA LEU A 27 -22.85 0.72 4.95
C LEU A 27 -22.93 -0.78 4.58
N PHE A 28 -24.00 -1.21 3.89
CA PHE A 28 -24.11 -2.59 3.42
C PHE A 28 -22.94 -2.99 2.52
N PHE A 29 -22.53 -2.12 1.60
CA PHE A 29 -21.38 -2.39 0.72
C PHE A 29 -20.06 -2.42 1.47
N THR A 30 -19.89 -1.67 2.58
CA THR A 30 -18.61 -1.66 3.31
C THR A 30 -18.24 -2.99 3.95
N PHE A 31 -19.16 -3.93 4.12
CA PHE A 31 -18.86 -5.27 4.65
C PHE A 31 -17.97 -6.10 3.70
N ASP A 32 -18.05 -5.84 2.40
CA ASP A 32 -17.23 -6.51 1.39
C ASP A 32 -15.96 -5.73 1.03
N LEU A 33 -15.56 -4.74 1.86
CA LEU A 33 -14.38 -3.92 1.60
C LEU A 33 -13.11 -4.77 1.69
N LYS A 34 -12.41 -4.88 0.58
CA LYS A 34 -11.10 -5.53 0.46
C LYS A 34 -10.02 -4.48 0.20
N ILE A 35 -8.83 -4.76 0.67
CA ILE A 35 -7.63 -3.99 0.33
C ILE A 35 -6.92 -4.77 -0.78
N ASP A 36 -6.49 -4.07 -1.81
CA ASP A 36 -5.79 -4.63 -2.95
C ASP A 36 -4.42 -3.95 -3.09
N ASP A 37 -3.38 -4.72 -2.89
CA ASP A 37 -1.98 -4.28 -2.92
C ASP A 37 -1.23 -4.88 -4.10
N ASP A 38 -1.93 -5.46 -5.08
CA ASP A 38 -1.27 -5.95 -6.28
C ASP A 38 -0.75 -4.75 -7.10
N ILE A 39 0.60 -4.68 -7.19
CA ILE A 39 1.29 -3.62 -7.94
C ILE A 39 0.89 -3.63 -9.42
N LEU A 40 0.50 -4.79 -9.97
CA LEU A 40 0.03 -4.88 -11.35
C LEU A 40 -1.25 -4.07 -11.59
N ASN A 41 -2.12 -3.98 -10.58
CA ASN A 41 -3.32 -3.15 -10.63
C ASN A 41 -3.03 -1.64 -10.55
N TYR A 42 -1.76 -1.25 -10.35
CA TYR A 42 -1.35 0.16 -10.35
C TYR A 42 -1.23 0.73 -11.76
N LEU A 43 -0.95 -0.11 -12.74
CA LEU A 43 -0.91 0.29 -14.14
C LEU A 43 -2.30 0.22 -14.77
N PRO A 44 -2.58 1.01 -15.83
CA PRO A 44 -3.79 0.86 -16.61
C PRO A 44 -3.89 -0.54 -17.22
N SER A 45 -5.09 -1.10 -17.28
CA SER A 45 -5.34 -2.46 -17.80
C SER A 45 -4.96 -2.66 -19.28
N ASP A 46 -4.83 -1.56 -20.03
CA ASP A 46 -4.41 -1.52 -21.44
C ASP A 46 -2.90 -1.29 -21.60
N ASP A 47 -2.13 -1.25 -20.52
CA ASP A 47 -0.67 -1.13 -20.58
C ASP A 47 -0.06 -2.39 -21.22
N PRO A 48 0.82 -2.25 -22.23
CA PRO A 48 1.50 -3.38 -22.88
C PRO A 48 2.30 -4.26 -21.91
N THR A 49 2.82 -3.67 -20.83
CA THR A 49 3.57 -4.38 -19.79
C THR A 49 2.70 -5.41 -19.09
N ILE A 50 1.44 -5.03 -18.72
CA ILE A 50 0.49 -5.96 -18.09
C ILE A 50 0.14 -7.10 -19.03
N SER A 51 -0.15 -6.80 -20.30
CA SER A 51 -0.48 -7.83 -21.29
C SER A 51 0.67 -8.82 -21.50
N THR A 52 1.91 -8.32 -21.52
CA THR A 52 3.12 -9.17 -21.62
C THR A 52 3.31 -10.00 -20.35
N PHE A 53 3.16 -9.39 -19.18
CA PHE A 53 3.27 -10.07 -17.90
C PHE A 53 2.24 -11.21 -17.77
N ASN A 54 0.98 -10.96 -18.12
CA ASN A 54 -0.08 -11.98 -18.08
C ASN A 54 0.21 -13.11 -19.09
N ARG A 55 0.63 -12.77 -20.31
CA ARG A 55 1.03 -13.77 -21.32
C ARG A 55 2.17 -14.67 -20.84
N LEU A 56 3.17 -14.10 -20.16
CA LEU A 56 4.25 -14.87 -19.53
C LEU A 56 3.69 -15.80 -18.46
N GLY A 57 2.76 -15.30 -17.64
CA GLY A 57 2.08 -16.11 -16.63
C GLY A 57 1.35 -17.30 -17.21
N ASP A 58 0.59 -17.09 -18.26
CA ASP A 58 -0.14 -18.15 -18.96
C ASP A 58 0.81 -19.16 -19.61
N THR A 59 1.89 -18.65 -20.24
CA THR A 59 2.85 -19.50 -20.95
C THR A 59 3.70 -20.34 -20.00
N PHE A 60 4.12 -19.77 -18.87
CA PHE A 60 5.05 -20.38 -17.93
C PHE A 60 4.41 -20.83 -16.61
N ASN A 61 3.09 -20.93 -16.56
CA ASN A 61 2.33 -21.41 -15.41
C ASN A 61 2.51 -20.56 -14.14
N GLY A 62 2.35 -19.25 -14.28
CA GLY A 62 2.32 -18.26 -13.18
C GLY A 62 3.52 -17.31 -13.18
N ASN A 63 3.29 -16.08 -12.72
CA ASN A 63 4.28 -15.00 -12.61
C ASN A 63 4.55 -14.60 -11.15
N ASN A 64 3.65 -14.98 -10.23
CA ASN A 64 3.76 -14.61 -8.84
C ASN A 64 4.80 -15.51 -8.16
N ILE A 65 5.94 -14.90 -7.79
CA ILE A 65 7.07 -15.60 -7.18
C ILE A 65 7.21 -15.14 -5.73
N GLY A 66 7.23 -16.11 -4.83
CA GLY A 66 7.66 -15.94 -3.45
C GLY A 66 9.07 -16.48 -3.28
N ILE A 67 9.87 -15.82 -2.46
CA ILE A 67 11.24 -16.22 -2.15
C ILE A 67 11.36 -16.44 -0.64
N VAL A 68 11.85 -17.61 -0.26
CA VAL A 68 12.23 -17.92 1.11
C VAL A 68 13.74 -18.13 1.17
N ILE A 69 14.41 -17.32 1.98
CA ILE A 69 15.84 -17.47 2.23
C ILE A 69 16.02 -18.20 3.55
N ILE A 70 16.83 -19.24 3.54
CA ILE A 70 17.17 -20.05 4.69
C ILE A 70 18.61 -19.74 5.07
N LYS A 71 18.85 -19.34 6.34
CA LYS A 71 20.18 -19.05 6.86
C LYS A 71 20.63 -20.15 7.80
N ALA A 72 21.84 -20.66 7.55
CA ALA A 72 22.57 -21.60 8.42
C ALA A 72 24.02 -21.15 8.57
N ASP A 73 24.75 -21.71 9.53
CA ASP A 73 26.17 -21.48 9.62
C ASP A 73 26.91 -22.15 8.45
N ASN A 74 26.40 -23.27 7.98
CA ASN A 74 26.79 -23.96 6.75
C ASN A 74 25.58 -24.72 6.19
N ILE A 75 25.20 -24.43 4.94
CA ILE A 75 24.10 -25.12 4.24
C ILE A 75 24.50 -26.55 3.85
N PHE A 76 25.80 -26.79 3.59
CA PHE A 76 26.29 -28.12 3.22
C PHE A 76 26.54 -28.98 4.45
N THR A 77 25.46 -29.27 5.17
CA THR A 77 25.35 -30.26 6.23
C THR A 77 24.13 -31.13 5.98
N ASN A 78 24.17 -32.40 6.35
CA ASN A 78 23.02 -33.30 6.19
C ASN A 78 21.76 -32.75 6.86
N GLU A 79 21.90 -32.09 8.03
CA GLU A 79 20.79 -31.50 8.76
C GLU A 79 20.14 -30.35 7.97
N ALA A 80 20.95 -29.41 7.44
CA ALA A 80 20.45 -28.25 6.69
C ALA A 80 19.86 -28.70 5.33
N LEU A 81 20.54 -29.60 4.60
CA LEU A 81 20.03 -30.11 3.33
C LEU A 81 18.71 -30.86 3.51
N ASN A 82 18.61 -31.74 4.53
CA ASN A 82 17.37 -32.41 4.88
C ASN A 82 16.25 -31.45 5.29
N HIS A 83 16.59 -30.36 5.97
CA HIS A 83 15.61 -29.32 6.32
C HIS A 83 15.07 -28.64 5.05
N ILE A 84 15.96 -28.24 4.12
CA ILE A 84 15.58 -27.61 2.85
C ILE A 84 14.74 -28.57 2.02
N ASP A 85 15.12 -29.84 1.92
CA ASP A 85 14.39 -30.85 1.12
C ASP A 85 12.97 -31.04 1.67
N ARG A 86 12.83 -31.29 2.97
CA ARG A 86 11.49 -31.42 3.62
C ARG A 86 10.64 -30.17 3.46
N LEU A 87 11.25 -28.97 3.59
CA LEU A 87 10.52 -27.71 3.42
C LEU A 87 10.07 -27.53 1.97
N THR A 88 10.94 -27.86 1.02
CA THR A 88 10.64 -27.83 -0.41
C THR A 88 9.45 -28.71 -0.75
N GLU A 89 9.46 -29.98 -0.29
CA GLU A 89 8.38 -30.91 -0.59
C GLU A 89 7.07 -30.51 0.08
N LYS A 90 7.11 -30.02 1.34
CA LYS A 90 5.91 -29.50 2.02
C LYS A 90 5.34 -28.26 1.31
N CYS A 91 6.18 -27.31 0.89
CA CYS A 91 5.72 -26.14 0.16
C CYS A 91 5.10 -26.53 -1.19
N ARG A 92 5.65 -27.51 -1.90
CA ARG A 92 5.12 -28.04 -3.15
C ARG A 92 3.73 -28.64 -3.01
N GLN A 93 3.39 -29.18 -1.85
CA GLN A 93 2.08 -29.77 -1.57
C GLN A 93 1.01 -28.72 -1.17
N VAL A 94 1.40 -27.45 -0.99
CA VAL A 94 0.44 -26.40 -0.67
C VAL A 94 -0.43 -26.12 -1.90
N SER A 95 -1.75 -26.21 -1.73
CA SER A 95 -2.70 -25.88 -2.80
C SER A 95 -2.49 -24.43 -3.27
N GLY A 96 -2.33 -24.20 -4.56
CA GLY A 96 -2.04 -22.90 -5.15
C GLY A 96 -0.56 -22.66 -5.43
N VAL A 97 0.33 -23.60 -5.09
CA VAL A 97 1.74 -23.60 -5.51
C VAL A 97 1.88 -24.35 -6.83
N ALA A 98 2.43 -23.69 -7.84
CA ALA A 98 2.70 -24.28 -9.16
C ALA A 98 4.00 -25.08 -9.19
N SER A 99 5.06 -24.50 -8.60
CA SER A 99 6.37 -25.15 -8.49
C SER A 99 7.18 -24.55 -7.32
N VAL A 100 8.11 -25.34 -6.82
CA VAL A 100 9.13 -24.89 -5.87
C VAL A 100 10.48 -25.30 -6.42
N THR A 101 11.43 -24.36 -6.43
CA THR A 101 12.82 -24.59 -6.81
C THR A 101 13.73 -24.24 -5.65
N SER A 102 14.59 -25.17 -5.27
CA SER A 102 15.56 -25.02 -4.20
C SER A 102 16.85 -25.77 -4.53
N LEU A 103 17.87 -25.62 -3.71
CA LEU A 103 19.14 -26.34 -3.87
C LEU A 103 18.95 -27.88 -3.89
N THR A 104 17.92 -28.42 -3.19
CA THR A 104 17.72 -29.85 -3.04
C THR A 104 16.87 -30.50 -4.14
N ASN A 105 16.17 -29.71 -4.95
CA ASN A 105 15.35 -30.27 -6.03
C ASN A 105 15.70 -29.76 -7.43
N VAL A 106 16.70 -28.89 -7.53
CA VAL A 106 17.18 -28.43 -8.83
C VAL A 106 17.82 -29.60 -9.57
N MET A 107 17.52 -29.68 -10.89
CA MET A 107 18.10 -30.71 -11.76
C MET A 107 19.50 -30.29 -12.17
N ASP A 108 20.41 -31.22 -12.11
CA ASP A 108 21.83 -31.08 -12.50
C ASP A 108 22.11 -31.98 -13.70
N MET A 109 23.03 -31.57 -14.56
CA MET A 109 23.46 -32.28 -15.73
C MET A 109 24.90 -32.75 -15.55
N ARG A 110 25.09 -34.09 -15.54
CA ARG A 110 26.40 -34.72 -15.42
C ARG A 110 26.68 -35.62 -16.58
N ALA A 111 27.96 -35.72 -17.00
CA ALA A 111 28.37 -36.74 -17.93
C ALA A 111 28.64 -38.02 -17.18
N ASP A 112 28.08 -39.13 -17.67
CA ASP A 112 28.37 -40.47 -17.20
C ASP A 112 28.57 -41.36 -18.43
N ASP A 113 29.78 -41.93 -18.61
CA ASP A 113 30.19 -42.78 -19.74
C ASP A 113 29.83 -42.23 -21.14
N GLY A 114 29.92 -40.88 -21.33
CA GLY A 114 29.63 -40.21 -22.59
C GLY A 114 28.14 -39.98 -22.86
N ALA A 115 27.28 -40.26 -21.90
CA ALA A 115 25.87 -39.91 -21.89
C ALA A 115 25.59 -38.75 -20.93
N LEU A 116 24.60 -37.90 -21.29
CA LEU A 116 24.11 -36.85 -20.39
C LEU A 116 23.14 -37.46 -19.39
N ASN A 117 23.49 -37.49 -18.12
CA ASN A 117 22.60 -37.85 -17.03
C ASN A 117 22.00 -36.60 -16.41
N VAL A 118 20.69 -36.57 -16.20
CA VAL A 118 19.97 -35.44 -15.59
C VAL A 118 19.35 -35.94 -14.31
N GLU A 119 19.96 -35.55 -13.20
CA GLU A 119 19.56 -35.96 -11.84
C GLU A 119 19.41 -34.76 -10.94
N ARG A 120 18.86 -34.95 -9.73
CA ARG A 120 18.86 -33.88 -8.70
C ARG A 120 20.30 -33.57 -8.27
N LEU A 121 20.60 -32.29 -8.05
CA LEU A 121 21.90 -31.86 -7.50
C LEU A 121 22.15 -32.49 -6.11
N VAL A 122 21.11 -32.60 -5.31
CA VAL A 122 21.11 -33.20 -3.97
C VAL A 122 20.12 -34.35 -3.97
N GLU A 123 20.53 -35.52 -3.48
CA GLU A 123 19.66 -36.68 -3.32
C GLU A 123 18.50 -36.39 -2.35
N SER A 124 17.39 -37.08 -2.54
CA SER A 124 16.28 -37.02 -1.59
C SER A 124 16.73 -37.65 -0.26
N GLU A 125 16.38 -36.99 0.88
CA GLU A 125 16.80 -37.43 2.22
C GLU A 125 18.32 -37.61 2.32
N PRO A 126 19.14 -36.55 2.07
CA PRO A 126 20.59 -36.66 1.91
C PRO A 126 21.27 -37.20 3.16
N HIS A 127 22.18 -38.17 2.94
CA HIS A 127 23.04 -38.78 3.95
C HIS A 127 24.47 -38.88 3.41
N TYR A 128 25.15 -37.76 3.27
CA TYR A 128 26.50 -37.66 2.72
C TYR A 128 27.57 -37.78 3.82
N SER A 129 28.72 -38.34 3.50
CA SER A 129 29.93 -38.24 4.31
C SER A 129 30.47 -36.80 4.32
N PRO A 130 31.36 -36.43 5.24
CA PRO A 130 31.98 -35.10 5.25
C PRO A 130 32.75 -34.77 3.96
N GLU A 131 33.35 -35.78 3.33
CA GLU A 131 34.06 -35.65 2.08
C GLU A 131 33.10 -35.33 0.92
N GLU A 132 32.02 -36.09 0.80
CA GLU A 132 30.98 -35.89 -0.21
C GLU A 132 30.28 -34.52 -0.05
N LEU A 133 30.05 -34.05 1.18
CA LEU A 133 29.51 -32.71 1.43
C LEU A 133 30.48 -31.61 0.95
N THR A 134 31.78 -31.84 1.11
CA THR A 134 32.79 -30.89 0.63
C THR A 134 32.86 -30.87 -0.89
N GLU A 135 32.78 -32.03 -1.54
CA GLU A 135 32.72 -32.15 -2.99
C GLU A 135 31.46 -31.49 -3.57
N LEU A 136 30.30 -31.78 -2.98
CA LEU A 136 29.01 -31.18 -3.36
C LEU A 136 29.06 -29.64 -3.24
N LYS A 137 29.63 -29.14 -2.15
CA LYS A 137 29.82 -27.70 -1.93
C LYS A 137 30.69 -27.08 -3.06
N ASN A 138 31.85 -27.65 -3.30
CA ASN A 138 32.76 -27.16 -4.31
C ASN A 138 32.14 -27.23 -5.69
N TYR A 139 31.43 -28.31 -6.00
CA TYR A 139 30.72 -28.46 -7.26
C TYR A 139 29.61 -27.42 -7.42
N ALA A 140 28.72 -27.27 -6.44
CA ALA A 140 27.63 -26.31 -6.51
C ALA A 140 28.13 -24.85 -6.62
N LEU A 141 29.22 -24.51 -5.94
CA LEU A 141 29.83 -23.17 -6.01
C LEU A 141 30.63 -22.92 -7.30
N SER A 142 30.97 -23.97 -8.05
CA SER A 142 31.63 -23.84 -9.37
C SER A 142 30.68 -23.56 -10.52
N LYS A 143 29.36 -23.72 -10.31
CA LYS A 143 28.34 -23.56 -11.33
C LYS A 143 27.56 -22.25 -11.13
N ASP A 144 27.58 -21.39 -12.14
CA ASP A 144 26.85 -20.10 -12.14
C ASP A 144 25.33 -20.30 -12.04
N LEU A 145 24.80 -21.45 -12.44
CA LEU A 145 23.40 -21.80 -12.27
C LEU A 145 22.97 -21.88 -10.80
N TYR A 146 23.87 -22.21 -9.89
CA TYR A 146 23.56 -22.42 -8.47
C TYR A 146 24.13 -21.33 -7.58
N LYS A 147 25.40 -20.94 -7.85
CA LYS A 147 26.09 -19.90 -7.09
C LYS A 147 25.39 -18.56 -7.28
N ASP A 148 25.16 -17.88 -6.18
CA ASP A 148 24.49 -16.57 -6.09
C ASP A 148 23.06 -16.54 -6.67
N ASN A 149 22.50 -17.72 -7.02
CA ASN A 149 21.11 -17.94 -7.42
C ASN A 149 20.33 -18.80 -6.40
N LEU A 150 20.88 -19.94 -6.01
CA LEU A 150 20.27 -20.85 -5.03
C LEU A 150 21.09 -20.97 -3.74
N ILE A 151 22.38 -20.67 -3.80
CA ILE A 151 23.31 -20.72 -2.68
C ILE A 151 24.29 -19.58 -2.76
N THR A 152 24.58 -18.92 -1.64
CA THR A 152 25.58 -17.85 -1.59
C THR A 152 27.00 -18.39 -1.63
N ALA A 153 27.95 -17.60 -2.16
CA ALA A 153 29.37 -17.99 -2.25
C ALA A 153 29.98 -18.40 -0.90
N ASP A 154 29.49 -17.86 0.21
CA ASP A 154 29.94 -18.25 1.58
C ASP A 154 29.27 -19.55 2.09
N GLY A 155 28.30 -20.10 1.35
CA GLY A 155 27.57 -21.30 1.71
C GLY A 155 26.67 -21.17 2.96
N LYS A 156 26.30 -19.94 3.33
CA LYS A 156 25.51 -19.67 4.55
C LYS A 156 24.04 -19.42 4.30
N TYR A 157 23.65 -19.04 3.08
CA TYR A 157 22.27 -18.76 2.73
C TYR A 157 21.84 -19.60 1.52
N SER A 158 20.68 -20.23 1.60
CA SER A 158 20.04 -20.89 0.46
C SER A 158 18.74 -20.21 0.14
N MET A 159 18.46 -20.07 -1.16
CA MET A 159 17.23 -19.49 -1.69
C MET A 159 16.30 -20.62 -2.15
N MET A 160 15.03 -20.50 -1.77
CA MET A 160 13.94 -21.32 -2.27
C MET A 160 12.95 -20.40 -2.98
N MET A 161 12.75 -20.62 -4.27
CA MET A 161 11.79 -19.90 -5.09
C MET A 161 10.49 -20.68 -5.16
N ILE A 162 9.39 -20.05 -4.83
CA ILE A 162 8.05 -20.64 -4.83
C ILE A 162 7.22 -19.89 -5.85
N LYS A 163 6.84 -20.58 -6.91
CA LYS A 163 5.99 -20.05 -7.96
C LYS A 163 4.55 -20.40 -7.66
N LEU A 164 3.67 -19.39 -7.64
CA LEU A 164 2.26 -19.57 -7.40
C LEU A 164 1.53 -19.83 -8.73
N ALA A 165 0.49 -20.63 -8.67
CA ALA A 165 -0.37 -20.90 -9.83
C ALA A 165 -1.13 -19.61 -10.24
N PRO A 166 -1.51 -19.47 -11.51
CA PRO A 166 -2.40 -18.40 -11.94
C PRO A 166 -3.76 -18.51 -11.25
N ASP A 167 -4.46 -17.39 -11.10
CA ASP A 167 -5.83 -17.30 -10.59
C ASP A 167 -6.06 -17.82 -9.14
N VAL A 168 -5.00 -17.88 -8.33
CA VAL A 168 -5.11 -18.24 -6.90
C VAL A 168 -5.17 -17.00 -6.02
N ASP A 169 -5.80 -17.14 -4.86
CA ASP A 169 -5.68 -16.12 -3.80
C ASP A 169 -4.25 -16.14 -3.24
N THR A 170 -3.42 -15.23 -3.74
CA THR A 170 -2.00 -15.10 -3.36
C THR A 170 -1.82 -14.95 -1.86
N GLN A 171 -2.70 -14.17 -1.19
CA GLN A 171 -2.61 -13.94 0.25
C GLN A 171 -2.86 -15.23 1.04
N GLU A 172 -3.89 -16.01 0.65
CA GLU A 172 -4.18 -17.28 1.33
C GLU A 172 -3.03 -18.27 1.20
N VAL A 173 -2.44 -18.39 -0.01
CA VAL A 173 -1.32 -19.30 -0.27
C VAL A 173 -0.08 -18.86 0.51
N VAL A 174 0.26 -17.57 0.49
CA VAL A 174 1.41 -17.00 1.21
C VAL A 174 1.28 -17.22 2.71
N GLN A 175 0.10 -17.03 3.30
CA GLN A 175 -0.13 -17.26 4.73
C GLN A 175 0.03 -18.74 5.10
N LYS A 176 -0.41 -19.67 4.24
CA LYS A 176 -0.18 -21.11 4.44
C LYS A 176 1.30 -21.45 4.42
N ILE A 177 2.07 -20.88 3.47
CA ILE A 177 3.52 -21.08 3.38
C ILE A 177 4.22 -20.48 4.61
N ARG A 178 3.89 -19.26 5.02
CA ARG A 178 4.45 -18.64 6.24
C ARG A 178 4.24 -19.52 7.48
N LYS A 179 3.02 -20.02 7.66
CA LYS A 179 2.69 -20.91 8.78
C LYS A 179 3.51 -22.21 8.72
N LEU A 180 3.58 -22.82 7.54
CA LEU A 180 4.34 -24.05 7.33
C LEU A 180 5.84 -23.85 7.64
N VAL A 181 6.43 -22.74 7.23
CA VAL A 181 7.83 -22.41 7.52
C VAL A 181 8.02 -22.13 9.02
N ALA A 182 7.08 -21.39 9.65
CA ALA A 182 7.14 -21.11 11.09
C ALA A 182 7.07 -22.38 11.95
N ASP A 183 6.25 -23.37 11.55
CA ASP A 183 6.13 -24.65 12.24
C ASP A 183 7.39 -25.53 12.10
N ASN A 184 8.31 -25.19 11.19
CA ASN A 184 9.59 -25.87 10.94
C ASN A 184 10.79 -24.96 11.26
N ASN A 185 10.77 -24.28 12.39
CA ASN A 185 11.66 -23.17 12.76
C ASN A 185 13.04 -23.59 13.33
N ASN A 186 13.76 -24.48 12.64
CA ASN A 186 15.13 -24.87 13.04
C ASN A 186 16.20 -23.87 12.57
N TYR A 187 15.87 -23.01 11.60
CA TYR A 187 16.76 -22.05 10.95
C TYR A 187 16.09 -20.69 10.85
N GLN A 188 16.89 -19.65 10.68
CA GLN A 188 16.36 -18.31 10.42
C GLN A 188 15.89 -18.20 8.97
N HIS A 189 14.63 -17.76 8.78
CA HIS A 189 14.01 -17.60 7.48
C HIS A 189 13.73 -16.13 7.19
N TYR A 190 13.87 -15.73 5.91
CA TYR A 190 13.47 -14.42 5.42
C TYR A 190 12.55 -14.59 4.23
N PHE A 191 11.48 -13.79 4.18
CA PHE A 191 10.46 -13.88 3.15
C PHE A 191 10.52 -12.64 2.26
N THR A 192 10.63 -12.82 0.96
CA THR A 192 10.65 -11.74 -0.03
C THR A 192 10.10 -12.22 -1.37
N GLY A 193 10.32 -11.45 -2.43
CA GLY A 193 9.66 -11.65 -3.72
C GLY A 193 8.27 -11.02 -3.74
N PRO A 194 7.72 -10.75 -4.95
CA PRO A 194 6.46 -10.02 -5.12
C PRO A 194 5.33 -10.50 -4.22
N SER A 195 5.12 -11.82 -4.13
CA SER A 195 4.01 -12.41 -3.38
C SER A 195 4.08 -12.15 -1.86
N PHE A 196 5.26 -12.32 -1.25
CA PHE A 196 5.44 -12.08 0.19
C PHE A 196 5.49 -10.61 0.54
N VAL A 197 6.02 -9.78 -0.36
CA VAL A 197 6.09 -8.33 -0.16
C VAL A 197 4.71 -7.71 -0.24
N SER A 198 3.87 -8.14 -1.19
CA SER A 198 2.46 -7.74 -1.27
C SER A 198 1.68 -8.15 -0.02
N ASP A 199 1.82 -9.39 0.47
CA ASP A 199 1.19 -9.85 1.72
C ASP A 199 1.62 -9.01 2.93
N TYR A 200 2.91 -8.65 3.01
CA TYR A 200 3.42 -7.77 4.06
C TYR A 200 2.82 -6.37 3.96
N ALA A 201 2.73 -5.80 2.74
CA ALA A 201 2.14 -4.50 2.49
C ALA A 201 0.67 -4.46 2.91
N ASP A 202 -0.13 -5.47 2.52
CA ASP A 202 -1.53 -5.59 2.91
C ASP A 202 -1.72 -5.71 4.43
N THR A 203 -0.93 -6.57 5.07
CA THR A 203 -0.97 -6.73 6.53
C THR A 203 -0.60 -5.45 7.26
N SER A 204 0.42 -4.73 6.77
CA SER A 204 0.84 -3.44 7.31
C SER A 204 -0.22 -2.37 7.10
N ALA A 205 -0.82 -2.32 5.91
CA ALA A 205 -1.90 -1.41 5.55
C ALA A 205 -3.13 -1.59 6.46
N LYS A 206 -3.55 -2.85 6.69
CA LYS A 206 -4.63 -3.18 7.62
C LYS A 206 -4.30 -2.76 9.06
N LYS A 207 -3.06 -2.97 9.50
CA LYS A 207 -2.59 -2.54 10.83
C LYS A 207 -2.59 -1.04 10.96
N ASP A 208 -2.10 -0.32 9.95
CA ASP A 208 -2.06 1.14 9.92
C ASP A 208 -3.47 1.72 9.95
N LEU A 209 -4.41 1.20 9.17
CA LEU A 209 -5.82 1.62 9.20
C LEU A 209 -6.43 1.42 10.58
N ARG A 210 -6.22 0.26 11.21
CA ARG A 210 -6.72 -0.04 12.57
C ARG A 210 -6.10 0.85 13.64
N THR A 211 -4.89 1.34 13.45
CA THR A 211 -4.17 2.17 14.43
C THR A 211 -4.41 3.65 14.19
N PHE A 212 -4.25 4.12 12.95
CA PHE A 212 -4.32 5.55 12.65
C PHE A 212 -5.73 6.08 12.57
N LEU A 213 -6.71 5.30 12.07
CA LEU A 213 -8.09 5.78 11.96
C LEU A 213 -8.69 6.13 13.34
N PRO A 214 -8.63 5.28 14.39
CA PRO A 214 -9.09 5.66 15.72
C PRO A 214 -8.29 6.82 16.34
N LEU A 215 -6.97 6.88 16.08
CA LEU A 215 -6.13 7.96 16.57
C LEU A 215 -6.53 9.31 15.97
N VAL A 216 -6.78 9.36 14.65
CA VAL A 216 -7.24 10.58 13.97
C VAL A 216 -8.62 11.00 14.48
N ILE A 217 -9.55 10.06 14.63
CA ILE A 217 -10.88 10.32 15.21
C ILE A 217 -10.75 10.89 16.62
N LEU A 218 -9.90 10.29 17.45
CA LEU A 218 -9.65 10.77 18.82
C LEU A 218 -9.08 12.19 18.82
N LEU A 219 -8.09 12.46 17.97
CA LEU A 219 -7.41 13.75 17.87
C LEU A 219 -8.37 14.84 17.39
N VAL A 220 -9.16 14.56 16.34
CA VAL A 220 -10.19 15.49 15.84
C VAL A 220 -11.27 15.70 16.89
N THR A 221 -11.71 14.65 17.58
CA THR A 221 -12.68 14.75 18.69
C THR A 221 -12.15 15.63 19.79
N LEU A 222 -10.87 15.47 20.19
CA LEU A 222 -10.22 16.29 21.20
C LEU A 222 -10.18 17.77 20.79
N VAL A 223 -9.74 18.06 19.56
CA VAL A 223 -9.69 19.43 19.03
C VAL A 223 -11.08 20.08 19.01
N LEU A 224 -12.09 19.34 18.51
CA LEU A 224 -13.48 19.81 18.51
C LEU A 224 -14.00 20.04 19.93
N PHE A 225 -13.70 19.14 20.85
CA PHE A 225 -14.12 19.29 22.26
C PHE A 225 -13.46 20.48 22.94
N LEU A 226 -12.17 20.69 22.75
CA LEU A 226 -11.45 21.85 23.27
C LEU A 226 -11.96 23.16 22.67
N THR A 227 -12.34 23.15 21.38
CA THR A 227 -12.89 24.34 20.70
C THR A 227 -14.28 24.69 21.19
N PHE A 228 -15.18 23.72 21.26
CA PHE A 228 -16.59 23.99 21.56
C PHE A 228 -16.98 23.76 23.02
N ARG A 229 -16.22 22.97 23.75
CA ARG A 229 -16.47 22.59 25.15
C ARG A 229 -17.88 22.03 25.41
N THR A 230 -18.52 21.48 24.37
CA THR A 230 -19.83 20.85 24.47
C THR A 230 -19.89 19.57 23.64
N LEU A 231 -20.41 18.47 24.20
CA LEU A 231 -20.52 17.19 23.51
C LEU A 231 -21.30 17.27 22.19
N ARG A 232 -22.34 18.11 22.14
CA ARG A 232 -23.14 18.26 20.90
C ARG A 232 -22.33 18.87 19.76
N ALA A 233 -21.59 19.93 20.05
CA ALA A 233 -20.80 20.62 19.06
C ALA A 233 -19.57 19.79 18.62
N THR A 234 -19.17 18.80 19.41
CA THR A 234 -18.13 17.85 19.10
C THR A 234 -18.67 16.68 18.25
N LEU A 235 -19.78 16.07 18.74
CA LEU A 235 -20.28 14.84 18.11
C LEU A 235 -20.99 15.06 16.77
N LEU A 236 -21.69 16.19 16.58
CA LEU A 236 -22.44 16.41 15.32
C LEU A 236 -21.52 16.53 14.10
N PRO A 237 -20.46 17.36 14.11
CA PRO A 237 -19.49 17.38 13.02
C PRO A 237 -18.83 16.02 12.80
N LEU A 238 -18.46 15.33 13.88
CA LEU A 238 -17.82 14.02 13.80
C LEU A 238 -18.73 12.97 13.12
N LEU A 239 -20.01 12.91 13.53
CA LEU A 239 -20.99 12.02 12.92
C LEU A 239 -21.19 12.32 11.42
N ALA A 240 -21.29 13.61 11.05
CA ALA A 240 -21.45 13.98 9.63
C ALA A 240 -20.26 13.51 8.80
N VAL A 241 -19.03 13.60 9.33
CA VAL A 241 -17.83 13.11 8.65
C VAL A 241 -17.78 11.60 8.59
N ILE A 242 -18.12 10.88 9.66
CA ILE A 242 -18.20 9.42 9.66
C ILE A 242 -19.20 8.94 8.59
N ILE A 243 -20.34 9.60 8.49
CA ILE A 243 -21.32 9.30 7.44
C ILE A 243 -20.71 9.47 6.04
N SER A 244 -19.95 10.56 5.79
CA SER A 244 -19.31 10.79 4.49
C SER A 244 -18.24 9.73 4.19
N VAL A 245 -17.50 9.27 5.18
CA VAL A 245 -16.53 8.17 5.05
C VAL A 245 -17.24 6.87 4.66
N ILE A 246 -18.35 6.54 5.34
CA ILE A 246 -19.15 5.35 5.01
C ILE A 246 -19.68 5.43 3.57
N TRP A 247 -20.17 6.59 3.13
CA TRP A 247 -20.66 6.76 1.76
C TRP A 247 -19.52 6.57 0.76
N THR A 248 -18.32 7.06 1.06
CA THR A 248 -17.17 6.97 0.16
C THR A 248 -16.65 5.54 0.06
N LEU A 249 -16.44 4.87 1.20
CA LEU A 249 -15.99 3.47 1.21
C LEU A 249 -17.03 2.55 0.58
N GLY A 250 -18.32 2.77 0.88
CA GLY A 250 -19.40 2.02 0.26
C GLY A 250 -19.48 2.24 -1.25
N LEU A 251 -19.20 3.45 -1.76
CA LEU A 251 -19.15 3.71 -3.20
C LEU A 251 -17.99 2.99 -3.87
N ILE A 252 -16.79 2.93 -3.24
CA ILE A 252 -15.66 2.18 -3.76
C ILE A 252 -16.09 0.74 -4.04
N VAL A 253 -16.67 0.07 -3.04
CA VAL A 253 -17.12 -1.32 -3.17
C VAL A 253 -18.29 -1.46 -4.15
N ALA A 254 -19.27 -0.56 -4.10
CA ALA A 254 -20.40 -0.58 -5.02
C ALA A 254 -20.02 -0.44 -6.50
N THR A 255 -18.86 0.17 -6.78
CA THR A 255 -18.29 0.26 -8.14
C THR A 255 -17.45 -0.96 -8.52
N GLY A 256 -17.43 -2.01 -7.69
CA GLY A 256 -16.66 -3.25 -7.91
C GLY A 256 -15.16 -3.07 -7.72
N ARG A 257 -14.72 -2.02 -6.99
CA ARG A 257 -13.32 -1.74 -6.76
C ARG A 257 -12.90 -2.09 -5.34
N ASN A 258 -11.63 -2.42 -5.20
CA ASN A 258 -10.98 -2.62 -3.90
C ASN A 258 -10.30 -1.33 -3.45
N LEU A 259 -10.01 -1.23 -2.16
CA LEU A 259 -9.27 -0.10 -1.60
C LEU A 259 -7.77 -0.35 -1.80
N SER A 260 -7.12 0.47 -2.64
CA SER A 260 -5.65 0.39 -2.80
C SER A 260 -4.92 0.86 -1.53
N THR A 261 -3.65 0.49 -1.38
CA THR A 261 -2.78 0.98 -0.28
C THR A 261 -2.76 2.50 -0.21
N ILE A 262 -2.72 3.19 -1.34
CA ILE A 262 -2.80 4.66 -1.40
C ILE A 262 -4.20 5.14 -0.98
N GLY A 263 -5.24 4.40 -1.34
CA GLY A 263 -6.64 4.69 -1.00
C GLY A 263 -6.93 4.65 0.51
N ILE A 264 -6.10 3.98 1.32
CA ILE A 264 -6.21 3.99 2.79
C ILE A 264 -6.14 5.40 3.37
N ALA A 265 -5.52 6.35 2.67
CA ALA A 265 -5.49 7.75 3.07
C ALA A 265 -6.87 8.45 2.97
N ILE A 266 -7.80 7.94 2.16
CA ILE A 266 -9.12 8.58 1.92
C ILE A 266 -9.89 8.86 3.22
N PRO A 267 -10.12 7.89 4.13
CA PRO A 267 -10.83 8.15 5.38
C PRO A 267 -10.16 9.23 6.23
N VAL A 268 -8.83 9.24 6.31
CA VAL A 268 -8.05 10.21 7.09
C VAL A 268 -8.20 11.61 6.50
N ILE A 269 -8.07 11.74 5.19
CA ILE A 269 -8.25 13.01 4.47
C ILE A 269 -9.68 13.53 4.69
N LEU A 270 -10.68 12.69 4.56
CA LEU A 270 -12.09 13.07 4.73
C LEU A 270 -12.39 13.52 6.16
N ILE A 271 -11.82 12.86 7.17
CA ILE A 271 -11.99 13.26 8.57
C ILE A 271 -11.38 14.64 8.79
N ALA A 272 -10.20 14.91 8.24
CA ALA A 272 -9.54 16.20 8.37
C ALA A 272 -10.32 17.33 7.66
N VAL A 273 -10.62 17.14 6.36
CA VAL A 273 -11.30 18.14 5.54
C VAL A 273 -12.78 18.29 5.92
N GLY A 274 -13.48 17.17 6.09
CA GLY A 274 -14.92 17.17 6.37
C GLY A 274 -15.28 17.76 7.74
N SER A 275 -14.41 17.59 8.74
CA SER A 275 -14.63 18.18 10.07
C SER A 275 -14.72 19.70 10.03
N ALA A 276 -13.99 20.37 9.12
CA ALA A 276 -14.02 21.81 8.94
C ALA A 276 -15.42 22.31 8.55
N TYR A 277 -16.14 21.59 7.69
CA TYR A 277 -17.52 21.97 7.32
C TYR A 277 -18.47 21.93 8.51
N GLY A 278 -18.36 20.88 9.33
CA GLY A 278 -19.13 20.75 10.55
C GLY A 278 -18.81 21.85 11.59
N ILE A 279 -17.54 22.24 11.71
CA ILE A 279 -17.10 23.33 12.58
C ILE A 279 -17.76 24.64 12.16
N HIS A 280 -17.77 24.96 10.90
CA HIS A 280 -18.39 26.19 10.39
C HIS A 280 -19.89 26.23 10.68
N VAL A 281 -20.61 25.13 10.44
CA VAL A 281 -22.04 25.03 10.77
C VAL A 281 -22.29 25.22 12.26
N MET A 282 -21.48 24.61 13.12
CA MET A 282 -21.63 24.75 14.57
C MET A 282 -21.26 26.14 15.07
N ASN A 283 -20.21 26.77 14.53
CA ASN A 283 -19.84 28.14 14.86
C ASN A 283 -20.96 29.11 14.55
N GLU A 284 -21.58 29.00 13.38
CA GLU A 284 -22.70 29.87 13.00
C GLU A 284 -23.91 29.65 13.90
N TYR A 285 -24.20 28.38 14.24
CA TYR A 285 -25.30 28.05 15.17
C TYR A 285 -25.14 28.69 16.55
N TYR A 286 -23.91 28.68 17.12
CA TYR A 286 -23.64 29.24 18.41
C TYR A 286 -23.32 30.75 18.37
N GLY A 287 -22.85 31.28 17.26
CA GLY A 287 -22.48 32.69 17.06
C GLY A 287 -23.66 33.64 16.87
N SER A 288 -24.82 33.13 16.48
CA SER A 288 -26.01 33.96 16.28
C SER A 288 -26.65 34.38 17.63
N VAL A 289 -26.25 35.53 18.12
CA VAL A 289 -26.62 36.09 19.44
C VAL A 289 -27.98 36.81 19.42
N ASP A 290 -28.66 36.92 18.31
CA ASP A 290 -29.90 37.69 18.15
C ASP A 290 -31.01 37.10 19.03
N SER A 291 -31.44 37.84 20.08
CA SER A 291 -32.39 37.36 21.12
C SER A 291 -33.81 37.20 20.59
N ASP A 292 -34.18 37.92 19.54
CA ASP A 292 -35.57 38.05 19.13
C ASP A 292 -36.03 37.04 18.06
N LYS A 293 -35.10 36.30 17.47
CA LYS A 293 -35.39 35.30 16.44
C LYS A 293 -35.65 33.91 17.03
N THR A 294 -36.58 33.19 16.42
CA THR A 294 -36.77 31.75 16.72
C THR A 294 -35.56 30.92 16.34
N LYS A 295 -35.40 29.78 16.97
CA LYS A 295 -34.30 28.83 16.65
C LYS A 295 -34.20 28.50 15.16
N LYS A 296 -35.35 28.30 14.49
CA LYS A 296 -35.38 28.02 13.05
C LYS A 296 -34.91 29.19 12.22
N GLU A 297 -35.32 30.39 12.54
CA GLU A 297 -34.91 31.63 11.86
C GLU A 297 -33.39 31.87 12.00
N LYS A 298 -32.83 31.62 13.19
CA LYS A 298 -31.38 31.68 13.41
C LYS A 298 -30.62 30.71 12.55
N LEU A 299 -31.10 29.44 12.49
CA LEU A 299 -30.46 28.43 11.64
C LEU A 299 -30.58 28.77 10.15
N ILE A 300 -31.74 29.26 9.68
CA ILE A 300 -31.91 29.67 8.27
C ILE A 300 -30.97 30.81 7.94
N ALA A 301 -30.89 31.82 8.78
CA ALA A 301 -30.01 32.97 8.56
C ALA A 301 -28.52 32.53 8.53
N GLY A 302 -28.08 31.79 9.55
CA GLY A 302 -26.73 31.32 9.65
C GLY A 302 -26.32 30.41 8.48
N MET A 303 -27.14 29.40 8.17
CA MET A 303 -26.87 28.52 7.02
C MET A 303 -26.86 29.26 5.68
N SER A 304 -27.67 30.32 5.55
CA SER A 304 -27.66 31.16 4.35
C SER A 304 -26.38 31.97 4.21
N ASN A 305 -25.85 32.49 5.32
CA ASN A 305 -24.62 33.28 5.34
C ASN A 305 -23.39 32.46 4.94
N ILE A 306 -23.21 31.28 5.57
CA ILE A 306 -22.04 30.44 5.32
C ILE A 306 -22.17 29.52 4.10
N GLY A 307 -23.40 29.28 3.64
CA GLY A 307 -23.68 28.25 2.65
C GLY A 307 -22.91 28.41 1.33
N MET A 308 -22.72 29.66 0.85
CA MET A 308 -21.94 29.90 -0.37
C MET A 308 -20.45 29.69 -0.10
N ALA A 309 -19.93 30.15 1.04
CA ALA A 309 -18.53 29.98 1.39
C ALA A 309 -18.18 28.48 1.55
N LEU A 310 -19.03 27.71 2.23
CA LEU A 310 -18.87 26.28 2.37
C LEU A 310 -18.92 25.56 1.01
N PHE A 311 -19.86 25.93 0.15
CA PHE A 311 -19.98 25.36 -1.19
C PHE A 311 -18.73 25.61 -2.03
N LEU A 312 -18.25 26.86 -2.06
CA LEU A 312 -17.05 27.23 -2.82
C LEU A 312 -15.80 26.50 -2.26
N SER A 313 -15.68 26.40 -0.93
CA SER A 313 -14.60 25.63 -0.30
C SER A 313 -14.66 24.15 -0.67
N ALA A 314 -15.84 23.54 -0.63
CA ALA A 314 -16.01 22.15 -1.06
C ALA A 314 -15.70 21.99 -2.56
N LEU A 315 -16.19 22.89 -3.40
CA LEU A 315 -15.97 22.85 -4.85
C LEU A 315 -14.50 22.94 -5.22
N THR A 316 -13.75 23.88 -4.62
CA THR A 316 -12.30 23.99 -4.86
C THR A 316 -11.56 22.74 -4.44
N THR A 317 -11.93 22.12 -3.32
CA THR A 317 -11.32 20.87 -2.84
C THR A 317 -11.69 19.69 -3.75
N ILE A 318 -12.95 19.60 -4.18
CA ILE A 318 -13.42 18.59 -5.15
C ILE A 318 -12.62 18.70 -6.45
N VAL A 319 -12.48 19.90 -7.01
CA VAL A 319 -11.71 20.14 -8.25
C VAL A 319 -10.25 19.76 -8.05
N GLY A 320 -9.66 20.11 -6.88
CA GLY A 320 -8.29 19.75 -6.55
C GLY A 320 -8.06 18.24 -6.53
N PHE A 321 -8.92 17.45 -5.88
CA PHE A 321 -8.81 15.99 -5.92
C PHE A 321 -9.20 15.40 -7.27
N ALA A 322 -10.22 15.92 -7.93
CA ALA A 322 -10.62 15.47 -9.26
C ALA A 322 -9.53 15.66 -10.32
N SER A 323 -8.62 16.63 -10.16
CA SER A 323 -7.48 16.80 -11.06
C SER A 323 -6.53 15.59 -11.08
N LEU A 324 -6.51 14.76 -10.02
CA LEU A 324 -5.73 13.52 -9.97
C LEU A 324 -6.20 12.45 -10.96
N VAL A 325 -7.38 12.62 -11.56
CA VAL A 325 -7.87 11.73 -12.64
C VAL A 325 -6.93 11.71 -13.85
N THR A 326 -6.14 12.75 -14.03
CA THR A 326 -5.14 12.86 -15.12
C THR A 326 -3.83 12.09 -14.82
N ALA A 327 -3.67 11.54 -13.60
CA ALA A 327 -2.50 10.73 -13.28
C ALA A 327 -2.47 9.44 -14.12
N GLU A 328 -1.29 8.89 -14.36
CA GLU A 328 -1.16 7.60 -15.07
C GLU A 328 -1.51 6.41 -14.18
N LEU A 329 -1.10 6.46 -12.91
CA LEU A 329 -1.31 5.37 -11.96
C LEU A 329 -2.76 5.27 -11.50
N THR A 330 -3.36 4.10 -11.64
CA THR A 330 -4.74 3.79 -11.26
C THR A 330 -5.07 4.15 -9.79
N PRO A 331 -4.25 3.81 -8.77
CA PRO A 331 -4.56 4.17 -7.39
C PRO A 331 -4.61 5.66 -7.12
N ILE A 332 -3.84 6.47 -7.87
CA ILE A 332 -3.86 7.94 -7.75
C ILE A 332 -5.14 8.49 -8.37
N LYS A 333 -5.58 7.97 -9.53
CA LYS A 333 -6.88 8.31 -10.14
C LYS A 333 -8.02 8.02 -9.17
N GLU A 334 -8.02 6.83 -8.56
CA GLU A 334 -9.03 6.38 -7.61
C GLU A 334 -9.04 7.23 -6.34
N LEU A 335 -7.86 7.53 -5.78
CA LEU A 335 -7.73 8.47 -4.67
C LEU A 335 -8.41 9.80 -5.02
N GLY A 336 -8.16 10.33 -6.23
CA GLY A 336 -8.76 11.58 -6.70
C GLY A 336 -10.28 11.53 -6.79
N ILE A 337 -10.81 10.53 -7.49
CA ILE A 337 -12.26 10.37 -7.72
C ILE A 337 -13.01 10.18 -6.40
N PHE A 338 -12.57 9.21 -5.60
CA PHE A 338 -13.29 8.85 -4.37
C PHE A 338 -13.13 9.89 -3.28
N THR A 339 -11.97 10.58 -3.19
CA THR A 339 -11.84 11.71 -2.26
C THR A 339 -12.69 12.90 -2.69
N ALA A 340 -12.77 13.22 -3.98
CA ALA A 340 -13.64 14.27 -4.50
C ALA A 340 -15.12 13.98 -4.16
N PHE A 341 -15.57 12.73 -4.38
CA PHE A 341 -16.90 12.31 -3.95
C PHE A 341 -17.08 12.40 -2.43
N GLY A 342 -16.10 11.96 -1.65
CA GLY A 342 -16.14 12.02 -0.19
C GLY A 342 -16.23 13.43 0.36
N VAL A 343 -15.54 14.40 -0.26
CA VAL A 343 -15.66 15.83 0.07
C VAL A 343 -17.06 16.36 -0.24
N LEU A 344 -17.62 15.97 -1.39
CA LEU A 344 -19.02 16.30 -1.72
C LEU A 344 -19.99 15.72 -0.67
N ALA A 345 -19.82 14.46 -0.30
CA ALA A 345 -20.59 13.79 0.74
C ALA A 345 -20.46 14.49 2.09
N ALA A 346 -19.23 14.87 2.49
CA ALA A 346 -18.97 15.61 3.72
C ALA A 346 -19.65 16.99 3.74
N TYR A 347 -19.60 17.71 2.63
CA TYR A 347 -20.32 18.97 2.47
C TYR A 347 -21.85 18.76 2.59
N LEU A 348 -22.41 17.77 1.87
CA LEU A 348 -23.84 17.49 1.88
C LEU A 348 -24.32 17.07 3.27
N THR A 349 -23.59 16.19 3.94
CA THR A 349 -23.94 15.75 5.30
C THR A 349 -23.81 16.89 6.31
N ALA A 350 -22.76 17.70 6.25
CA ALA A 350 -22.62 18.86 7.13
C ALA A 350 -23.75 19.87 6.92
N TYR A 351 -24.19 20.09 5.66
CA TYR A 351 -25.20 21.09 5.32
C TYR A 351 -26.65 20.60 5.50
N THR A 352 -26.88 19.27 5.45
CA THR A 352 -28.25 18.70 5.59
C THR A 352 -28.45 18.00 6.93
N PHE A 353 -27.56 17.12 7.34
CA PHE A 353 -27.71 16.32 8.57
C PHE A 353 -27.59 17.15 9.84
N ILE A 354 -26.52 17.99 9.94
CA ILE A 354 -26.30 18.78 11.18
C ILE A 354 -27.44 19.74 11.46
N PRO A 355 -27.87 20.61 10.52
CA PRO A 355 -28.97 21.54 10.78
C PRO A 355 -30.29 20.83 11.07
N SER A 356 -30.59 19.74 10.35
CA SER A 356 -31.80 18.95 10.57
C SER A 356 -31.87 18.36 11.97
N LEU A 357 -30.74 17.82 12.45
CA LEU A 357 -30.66 17.28 13.81
C LEU A 357 -30.73 18.40 14.87
N LEU A 358 -30.06 19.52 14.63
CA LEU A 358 -30.13 20.70 15.50
C LEU A 358 -31.56 21.22 15.64
N VAL A 359 -32.39 21.24 14.57
CA VAL A 359 -33.80 21.64 14.65
C VAL A 359 -34.59 20.78 15.63
N LEU A 360 -34.39 19.46 15.60
CA LEU A 360 -35.13 18.50 16.45
C LEU A 360 -34.64 18.45 17.89
N MET A 361 -33.37 18.79 18.16
CA MET A 361 -32.83 18.82 19.50
C MET A 361 -33.32 20.02 20.29
N ARG A 362 -33.46 19.91 21.61
CA ARG A 362 -33.78 21.06 22.47
C ARG A 362 -32.68 22.10 22.39
N TYR A 363 -33.05 23.38 22.19
CA TYR A 363 -32.12 24.49 22.22
C TYR A 363 -31.47 24.60 23.61
N LYS A 364 -30.14 24.55 23.64
CA LYS A 364 -29.35 24.94 24.84
C LYS A 364 -28.45 26.09 24.41
N PRO A 365 -28.74 27.31 24.81
CA PRO A 365 -27.80 28.41 24.57
C PRO A 365 -26.47 28.00 25.20
N GLN A 366 -25.40 28.10 24.45
CA GLN A 366 -24.06 28.03 25.04
C GLN A 366 -23.97 29.26 25.96
N LYS A 367 -23.77 29.04 27.23
CA LYS A 367 -23.36 30.18 28.09
C LYS A 367 -22.11 30.71 27.39
N GLN A 368 -22.23 31.97 26.87
CA GLN A 368 -21.03 32.65 26.44
C GLN A 368 -20.06 32.53 27.61
N SER A 369 -19.00 31.76 27.42
CA SER A 369 -17.86 31.86 28.31
C SER A 369 -17.55 33.34 28.28
N LYS A 370 -17.86 34.06 29.38
CA LYS A 370 -17.34 35.42 29.57
C LYS A 370 -15.86 35.23 29.31
N VAL A 371 -15.39 35.72 28.15
CA VAL A 371 -13.96 35.86 27.91
C VAL A 371 -13.48 36.66 29.09
N THR A 372 -13.04 35.96 30.11
CA THR A 372 -12.40 36.59 31.25
C THR A 372 -11.19 37.28 30.67
N LYS A 373 -10.92 38.51 31.11
CA LYS A 373 -9.75 39.28 30.65
C LYS A 373 -8.43 38.52 30.76
N ASP A 374 -8.44 37.35 31.41
CA ASP A 374 -7.32 36.44 31.60
C ASP A 374 -7.20 35.31 30.52
N ASP A 375 -8.24 35.07 29.68
CA ASP A 375 -8.08 34.28 28.48
C ASP A 375 -7.26 35.10 27.47
N VAL A 376 -5.99 35.24 27.75
CA VAL A 376 -5.01 35.88 26.87
C VAL A 376 -4.82 34.97 25.69
N ASN A 377 -5.72 35.15 24.73
CA ASN A 377 -5.73 34.43 23.50
C ASN A 377 -4.34 34.62 22.87
N ILE A 378 -3.60 33.57 22.65
CA ILE A 378 -2.28 33.58 21.98
C ILE A 378 -2.33 34.50 20.75
N PHE A 379 -3.45 34.45 20.02
CA PHE A 379 -3.70 35.26 18.82
C PHE A 379 -3.82 36.77 19.13
N SER A 380 -4.39 37.15 20.29
CA SER A 380 -4.46 38.57 20.68
C SER A 380 -3.10 39.16 21.05
N LYS A 381 -2.16 38.31 21.51
CA LYS A 381 -0.76 38.70 21.73
C LYS A 381 0.03 38.73 20.41
N MET A 382 -0.29 37.86 19.47
CA MET A 382 0.39 37.78 18.17
C MET A 382 -0.01 38.93 17.24
N ALA A 383 -1.27 39.37 17.26
CA ALA A 383 -1.76 40.44 16.41
C ALA A 383 -0.92 41.73 16.49
N PRO A 384 -0.63 42.33 17.69
CA PRO A 384 0.21 43.52 17.74
C PRO A 384 1.65 43.28 17.28
N VAL A 385 2.19 42.04 17.45
CA VAL A 385 3.53 41.69 16.96
C VAL A 385 3.55 41.63 15.46
N ILE A 386 2.51 41.02 14.83
CA ILE A 386 2.41 40.90 13.37
C ILE A 386 2.22 42.28 12.75
N PHE A 387 1.26 43.10 13.25
CA PHE A 387 0.99 44.40 12.67
C PHE A 387 2.07 45.42 12.98
N GLY A 388 2.63 45.40 14.21
CA GLY A 388 3.68 46.33 14.62
C GLY A 388 5.06 46.05 14.02
N LYS A 389 5.32 44.80 13.67
CA LYS A 389 6.60 44.36 13.07
C LYS A 389 6.44 43.77 11.70
N ARG A 390 5.46 44.24 10.90
CA ARG A 390 5.08 43.71 9.60
C ARG A 390 6.27 43.48 8.66
N THR A 391 7.22 44.42 8.63
CA THR A 391 8.41 44.31 7.78
C THR A 391 9.29 43.13 8.21
N LYS A 392 9.48 42.91 9.54
CA LYS A 392 10.26 41.78 10.03
C LYS A 392 9.57 40.46 9.71
N VAL A 393 8.23 40.40 9.83
CA VAL A 393 7.45 39.20 9.47
C VAL A 393 7.59 38.90 7.97
N LEU A 394 7.47 39.92 7.10
CA LEU A 394 7.66 39.76 5.67
C LEU A 394 9.08 39.30 5.31
N VAL A 395 10.11 39.84 5.98
CA VAL A 395 11.50 39.41 5.77
C VAL A 395 11.69 37.94 6.18
N VAL A 396 11.15 37.52 7.34
CA VAL A 396 11.22 36.11 7.76
C VAL A 396 10.51 35.18 6.78
N VAL A 397 9.29 35.54 6.34
CA VAL A 397 8.55 34.74 5.34
C VAL A 397 9.32 34.69 4.00
N GLY A 398 9.85 35.84 3.55
CA GLY A 398 10.68 35.90 2.34
C GLY A 398 11.92 35.01 2.44
N LEU A 399 12.57 35.01 3.60
CA LEU A 399 13.75 34.16 3.84
C LEU A 399 13.41 32.66 3.84
N ILE A 400 12.25 32.29 4.42
CA ILE A 400 11.76 30.91 4.37
C ILE A 400 11.48 30.51 2.92
N ILE A 401 10.83 31.36 2.12
CA ILE A 401 10.55 31.08 0.72
C ILE A 401 11.85 30.89 -0.08
N VAL A 402 12.83 31.78 0.09
CA VAL A 402 14.13 31.68 -0.58
C VAL A 402 14.85 30.38 -0.18
N LEU A 403 14.86 30.06 1.10
CA LEU A 403 15.44 28.80 1.61
C LEU A 403 14.73 27.58 1.01
N SER A 404 13.39 27.61 0.95
CA SER A 404 12.60 26.52 0.35
C SER A 404 12.96 26.33 -1.13
N ILE A 405 13.04 27.42 -1.91
CA ILE A 405 13.43 27.35 -3.33
C ILE A 405 14.84 26.76 -3.49
N PHE A 406 15.78 27.11 -2.59
CA PHE A 406 17.14 26.56 -2.60
C PHE A 406 17.19 25.06 -2.27
N LEU A 407 16.23 24.57 -1.47
CA LEU A 407 16.17 23.16 -1.07
C LEU A 407 15.43 22.27 -2.10
N ILE A 408 14.58 22.83 -2.97
CA ILE A 408 13.84 22.06 -3.99
C ILE A 408 14.77 21.18 -4.87
N PRO A 409 15.92 21.67 -5.40
CA PRO A 409 16.79 20.84 -6.22
C PRO A 409 17.47 19.68 -5.48
N GLN A 410 17.40 19.66 -4.15
CA GLN A 410 17.95 18.58 -3.33
C GLN A 410 16.96 17.42 -3.13
N ILE A 411 15.71 17.56 -3.60
CA ILE A 411 14.72 16.50 -3.55
C ILE A 411 15.19 15.38 -4.48
N LYS A 412 15.41 14.21 -3.91
CA LYS A 412 15.71 12.98 -4.65
C LYS A 412 14.43 12.19 -4.84
N PHE A 413 14.18 11.77 -6.08
CA PHE A 413 13.15 10.79 -6.37
C PHE A 413 13.77 9.41 -6.17
N ASP A 414 13.29 8.68 -5.18
CA ASP A 414 13.69 7.32 -4.92
C ASP A 414 12.57 6.38 -5.38
N THR A 415 12.86 5.55 -6.37
CA THR A 415 11.94 4.54 -6.92
C THR A 415 12.23 3.14 -6.37
N ASP A 416 13.21 3.00 -5.46
CA ASP A 416 13.48 1.72 -4.81
C ASP A 416 12.30 1.34 -3.92
N TYR A 417 11.55 0.36 -4.38
CA TYR A 417 10.38 -0.19 -3.67
C TYR A 417 10.72 -0.63 -2.23
N ALA A 418 11.95 -1.10 -2.01
CA ALA A 418 12.40 -1.50 -0.70
C ALA A 418 12.42 -0.33 0.29
N THR A 419 12.68 0.91 -0.16
CA THR A 419 12.71 2.09 0.71
C THR A 419 11.34 2.53 1.20
N ALA A 420 10.24 2.05 0.58
CA ALA A 420 8.88 2.28 1.05
C ALA A 420 8.60 1.61 2.40
N PHE A 421 9.35 0.56 2.74
CA PHE A 421 9.20 -0.15 4.00
C PHE A 421 10.13 0.41 5.09
N ARG A 422 9.68 0.34 6.36
CA ARG A 422 10.51 0.75 7.50
C ARG A 422 11.81 -0.06 7.55
N PRO A 423 12.95 0.52 7.94
CA PRO A 423 14.23 -0.18 7.97
C PRO A 423 14.25 -1.49 8.77
N GLU A 424 13.48 -1.54 9.87
CA GLU A 424 13.39 -2.72 10.75
C GLU A 424 12.31 -3.71 10.31
N SER A 425 11.60 -3.45 9.21
CA SER A 425 10.53 -4.34 8.73
C SER A 425 11.10 -5.64 8.16
N GLU A 426 10.34 -6.73 8.34
CA GLU A 426 10.68 -8.04 7.79
C GLU A 426 10.94 -7.97 6.28
N ALA A 427 10.05 -7.30 5.53
CA ALA A 427 10.18 -7.14 4.09
C ALA A 427 11.48 -6.40 3.72
N ARG A 428 11.79 -5.26 4.38
CA ARG A 428 13.03 -4.49 4.11
C ARG A 428 14.26 -5.30 4.41
N ILE A 429 14.29 -6.00 5.55
CA ILE A 429 15.42 -6.85 5.93
C ILE A 429 15.63 -7.97 4.90
N ALA A 430 14.53 -8.63 4.47
CA ALA A 430 14.60 -9.71 3.51
C ALA A 430 15.07 -9.23 2.12
N ILE A 431 14.52 -8.12 1.61
CA ILE A 431 14.95 -7.50 0.35
C ILE A 431 16.44 -7.14 0.40
N ASN A 432 16.88 -6.50 1.48
CA ASN A 432 18.28 -6.15 1.64
C ASN A 432 19.18 -7.40 1.67
N LYS A 433 18.71 -8.52 2.25
CA LYS A 433 19.45 -9.78 2.24
C LYS A 433 19.60 -10.37 0.83
N VAL A 434 18.56 -10.31 0.01
CA VAL A 434 18.66 -10.74 -1.40
C VAL A 434 19.61 -9.82 -2.17
N ASN A 435 19.48 -8.51 -2.01
CA ASN A 435 20.35 -7.54 -2.70
C ASN A 435 21.83 -7.73 -2.31
N GLU A 436 22.11 -8.00 -1.02
CA GLU A 436 23.48 -8.17 -0.51
C GLU A 436 24.08 -9.53 -0.88
N LYS A 437 23.27 -10.59 -0.89
CA LYS A 437 23.75 -11.98 -0.91
C LYS A 437 23.53 -12.70 -2.24
N PHE A 438 22.51 -12.30 -3.01
CA PHE A 438 22.10 -12.98 -4.24
C PHE A 438 22.06 -12.04 -5.46
N GLY A 439 22.65 -10.84 -5.33
CA GLY A 439 22.84 -9.92 -6.46
C GLY A 439 21.62 -9.09 -6.85
N GLY A 440 20.45 -9.26 -6.23
CA GLY A 440 19.29 -8.41 -6.48
C GLY A 440 17.96 -9.08 -6.16
N ALA A 441 17.01 -8.31 -5.62
CA ALA A 441 15.65 -8.77 -5.32
C ALA A 441 14.66 -8.55 -6.47
N SER A 442 15.05 -7.78 -7.48
CA SER A 442 14.20 -7.50 -8.64
C SER A 442 14.48 -8.50 -9.76
N ILE A 443 13.46 -9.25 -10.16
CA ILE A 443 13.55 -10.22 -11.24
C ILE A 443 13.01 -9.57 -12.50
N TYR A 444 13.80 -9.55 -13.57
CA TYR A 444 13.41 -9.09 -14.89
C TYR A 444 13.21 -10.31 -15.81
N HIS A 445 12.09 -10.33 -16.50
CA HIS A 445 11.80 -11.36 -17.50
C HIS A 445 11.95 -10.77 -18.90
N LEU A 446 12.76 -11.44 -19.74
CA LEU A 446 12.89 -11.14 -21.16
C LEU A 446 12.23 -12.25 -21.95
N ASP A 447 11.14 -11.90 -22.64
CA ASP A 447 10.43 -12.84 -23.53
C ASP A 447 11.13 -12.91 -24.88
N VAL A 448 11.69 -14.07 -25.21
CA VAL A 448 12.35 -14.34 -26.48
C VAL A 448 11.50 -15.31 -27.28
N THR A 449 10.97 -14.85 -28.42
CA THR A 449 10.20 -15.66 -29.35
C THR A 449 11.04 -16.07 -30.54
N GLY A 450 11.05 -17.35 -30.84
CA GLY A 450 11.81 -17.90 -32.00
C GLY A 450 11.98 -19.40 -31.91
N ASP A 451 12.69 -19.98 -32.90
CA ASP A 451 13.08 -21.40 -32.88
C ASP A 451 14.27 -21.59 -31.92
N LEU A 452 14.01 -22.02 -30.72
CA LEU A 452 15.04 -22.27 -29.69
C LEU A 452 15.98 -23.42 -30.02
N ARG A 453 15.71 -24.20 -31.09
CA ARG A 453 16.64 -25.21 -31.61
C ARG A 453 17.68 -24.61 -32.55
N SER A 454 17.47 -23.38 -33.03
CA SER A 454 18.38 -22.69 -33.92
C SER A 454 19.62 -22.19 -33.16
N PRO A 455 20.85 -22.61 -33.56
CA PRO A 455 22.08 -22.06 -32.96
C PRO A 455 22.19 -20.54 -33.09
N PHE A 456 21.53 -19.95 -34.09
CA PHE A 456 21.50 -18.50 -34.25
C PHE A 456 20.75 -17.84 -33.13
N VAL A 457 19.55 -18.34 -32.76
CA VAL A 457 18.74 -17.78 -31.67
C VAL A 457 19.48 -17.92 -30.35
N LEU A 458 20.04 -19.08 -30.03
CA LEU A 458 20.84 -19.32 -28.84
C LEU A 458 22.04 -18.35 -28.72
N LYS A 459 22.76 -18.11 -29.82
CA LYS A 459 23.83 -17.12 -29.86
C LYS A 459 23.35 -15.68 -29.62
N GLN A 460 22.14 -15.32 -30.11
CA GLN A 460 21.59 -13.98 -29.82
C GLN A 460 21.19 -13.87 -28.35
N MET A 461 20.59 -14.92 -27.76
CA MET A 461 20.28 -14.93 -26.31
C MET A 461 21.55 -14.70 -25.49
N LYS A 462 22.64 -15.41 -25.83
CA LYS A 462 23.94 -15.22 -25.11
C LYS A 462 24.50 -13.82 -25.27
N LYS A 463 24.39 -13.19 -26.42
CA LYS A 463 24.78 -11.78 -26.61
C LYS A 463 23.96 -10.82 -25.75
N VAL A 464 22.67 -11.12 -25.57
CA VAL A 464 21.81 -10.31 -24.68
C VAL A 464 22.26 -10.48 -23.23
N GLU A 465 22.59 -11.68 -22.79
CA GLU A 465 23.15 -11.93 -21.46
C GLU A 465 24.45 -11.17 -21.24
N ASP A 466 25.39 -11.29 -22.18
CA ASP A 466 26.67 -10.57 -22.13
C ASP A 466 26.47 -9.04 -22.04
N PHE A 467 25.49 -8.52 -22.81
CA PHE A 467 25.12 -7.11 -22.74
C PHE A 467 24.52 -6.73 -21.39
N LEU A 468 23.64 -7.55 -20.83
CA LEU A 468 23.03 -7.31 -19.53
C LEU A 468 24.09 -7.32 -18.42
N GLN A 469 24.98 -8.31 -18.45
CA GLN A 469 26.07 -8.42 -17.49
C GLN A 469 27.05 -7.23 -17.59
N ALA A 470 27.36 -6.78 -18.80
CA ALA A 470 28.18 -5.58 -19.01
C ALA A 470 27.53 -4.28 -18.52
N ASN A 471 26.19 -4.27 -18.35
CA ASN A 471 25.41 -3.14 -17.82
C ASN A 471 24.96 -3.37 -16.37
N GLU A 472 25.73 -4.11 -15.58
CA GLU A 472 25.54 -4.32 -14.14
C GLU A 472 24.24 -5.06 -13.76
N VAL A 473 23.62 -5.79 -14.71
CA VAL A 473 22.53 -6.72 -14.38
C VAL A 473 23.15 -8.02 -13.88
N ASN A 474 22.87 -8.35 -12.62
CA ASN A 474 23.43 -9.54 -12.00
C ASN A 474 22.71 -10.81 -12.46
N ASN A 475 23.49 -11.87 -12.65
CA ASN A 475 23.02 -13.24 -12.90
C ASN A 475 21.94 -13.37 -14.00
N PRO A 476 22.16 -12.85 -15.23
CA PRO A 476 21.26 -13.16 -16.32
C PRO A 476 21.39 -14.66 -16.67
N ILE A 477 20.26 -15.34 -16.76
CA ILE A 477 20.18 -16.78 -17.08
C ILE A 477 19.17 -16.99 -18.19
N SER A 478 19.53 -17.79 -19.19
CA SER A 478 18.63 -18.15 -20.26
C SER A 478 18.64 -19.66 -20.58
N TYR A 479 17.83 -20.07 -21.54
CA TYR A 479 17.87 -21.39 -22.08
C TYR A 479 19.21 -21.71 -22.78
N ALA A 480 19.91 -20.67 -23.27
CA ALA A 480 21.23 -20.87 -23.92
C ALA A 480 22.28 -21.38 -22.92
N ASP A 481 22.21 -20.97 -21.63
CA ASP A 481 23.13 -21.47 -20.58
C ASP A 481 22.94 -22.95 -20.32
N LEU A 482 21.69 -23.42 -20.29
CA LEU A 482 21.40 -24.85 -20.13
C LEU A 482 21.99 -25.69 -21.32
N ILE A 483 21.89 -25.18 -22.54
CA ILE A 483 22.46 -25.84 -23.70
C ILE A 483 23.99 -25.78 -23.69
N GLU A 484 24.56 -24.64 -23.27
CA GLU A 484 26.03 -24.50 -23.14
C GLU A 484 26.58 -25.46 -22.08
N GLU A 485 25.90 -25.56 -20.93
CA GLU A 485 26.27 -26.45 -19.84
C GLU A 485 26.17 -27.92 -20.27
N ALA A 486 25.09 -28.31 -20.95
CA ALA A 486 24.97 -29.64 -21.52
C ALA A 486 26.11 -29.96 -22.51
N ASN A 487 26.48 -28.99 -23.37
CA ASN A 487 27.58 -29.19 -24.32
C ASN A 487 28.95 -29.31 -23.61
N LYS A 488 29.21 -28.50 -22.57
CA LYS A 488 30.44 -28.59 -21.76
C LYS A 488 30.54 -29.91 -21.02
N THR A 489 29.38 -30.45 -20.64
CA THR A 489 29.30 -31.71 -19.90
C THR A 489 29.57 -32.92 -20.77
N ILE A 490 29.22 -32.87 -22.09
CA ILE A 490 29.38 -33.98 -23.02
C ILE A 490 30.76 -33.97 -23.67
N ASN A 491 31.39 -32.82 -23.91
CA ASN A 491 32.68 -32.63 -24.56
C ASN A 491 33.81 -32.38 -23.58
#